data_7a755cb23c53a09cda92d3c77727f0fc
#
_entry.id   7a755cb23c53a09cda92d3c77727f0fc
#
_cell.length_a   1.000
_cell.length_b   1.000
_cell.length_c   1.000
_cell.angle_alpha   90.00
_cell.angle_beta   90.00
_cell.angle_gamma   90.00
#
_symmetry.space_group_name_H-M   'P 1'
#
loop_
_entity.id
_entity.type
_entity.pdbx_description
1 polymer ?
#
loop_
_entity_poly.entity_id
_entity_poly.type
_entity_poly.pdbx_seq_one_letter_code
_entity_poly.pdbx_strand_id
1 'polypeptide(L)'
;LGSQVAGGCVAYDPASQTYRLMPEQAAILADPASPTYLAPAWQCVAALWAGEERTLEAFRTGAGVPWGEQDQRMICGSAAFYRGGYAANLIAEWLPALPGVVEKLNAGAVVADIGCGHGYSTLL
;
A
#
# COMPACT_ATOMS: atom_id res chain seq x y z
N LEU A 1 0.10 14.89 -19.34
CA LEU A 1 -0.33 15.66 -18.15
C LEU A 1 -1.75 16.25 -18.29
N GLY A 2 -2.21 16.62 -19.52
CA GLY A 2 -3.56 17.19 -19.70
C GLY A 2 -4.71 16.32 -19.19
N SER A 3 -4.65 15.01 -19.38
CA SER A 3 -5.62 14.06 -18.83
C SER A 3 -5.64 14.05 -17.31
N GLN A 4 -4.48 14.22 -16.68
CA GLN A 4 -4.37 14.27 -15.20
C GLN A 4 -4.94 15.58 -14.65
N VAL A 5 -4.81 16.69 -15.40
CA VAL A 5 -5.47 17.96 -15.04
C VAL A 5 -6.97 17.83 -15.16
N ALA A 6 -7.48 17.25 -16.25
CA ALA A 6 -8.90 17.02 -16.44
C ALA A 6 -9.51 16.09 -15.37
N GLY A 7 -8.71 15.11 -14.90
CA GLY A 7 -9.09 14.21 -13.83
C GLY A 7 -8.90 14.78 -12.41
N GLY A 8 -8.43 16.03 -12.27
CA GLY A 8 -8.22 16.66 -10.96
C GLY A 8 -7.00 16.18 -10.17
N CYS A 9 -6.15 15.33 -10.78
CA CYS A 9 -4.96 14.78 -10.10
C CYS A 9 -3.80 15.79 -10.02
N VAL A 10 -3.76 16.77 -10.92
CA VAL A 10 -2.69 17.78 -11.02
C VAL A 10 -3.32 19.13 -11.38
N ALA A 11 -2.85 20.20 -10.77
CA ALA A 11 -3.23 21.56 -11.15
C ALA A 11 -2.32 22.08 -12.27
N TYR A 12 -2.89 22.87 -13.19
CA TYR A 12 -2.17 23.56 -14.26
C TYR A 12 -2.36 25.07 -14.16
N ASP A 13 -1.27 25.80 -14.21
CA ASP A 13 -1.29 27.24 -14.29
C ASP A 13 -0.96 27.68 -15.73
N PRO A 14 -1.93 28.22 -16.49
CA PRO A 14 -1.72 28.64 -17.86
C PRO A 14 -0.82 29.88 -17.99
N ALA A 15 -0.72 30.72 -16.97
CA ALA A 15 0.11 31.92 -17.01
C ALA A 15 1.60 31.61 -16.95
N SER A 16 1.97 30.68 -16.06
CA SER A 16 3.35 30.19 -15.92
C SER A 16 3.66 28.93 -16.73
N GLN A 17 2.65 28.33 -17.34
CA GLN A 17 2.73 27.04 -18.06
C GLN A 17 3.31 25.92 -17.19
N THR A 18 3.03 25.92 -15.90
CA THR A 18 3.53 24.93 -14.94
C THR A 18 2.44 24.00 -14.44
N TYR A 19 2.86 22.79 -14.04
CA TYR A 19 2.03 21.82 -13.38
C TYR A 19 2.46 21.72 -11.92
N ARG A 20 1.49 21.56 -11.01
CA ARG A 20 1.77 21.39 -9.59
C ARG A 20 0.80 20.41 -8.95
N LEU A 21 1.24 19.74 -7.90
CA LEU A 21 0.36 19.05 -6.97
C LEU A 21 -0.08 20.03 -5.88
N MET A 22 -1.37 20.07 -5.61
CA MET A 22 -1.88 20.73 -4.40
C MET A 22 -1.52 19.86 -3.18
N PRO A 23 -1.50 20.40 -1.95
CA PRO A 23 -1.11 19.64 -0.76
C PRO A 23 -1.82 18.31 -0.61
N GLU A 24 -3.13 18.26 -0.85
CA GLU A 24 -3.95 17.06 -0.76
C GLU A 24 -3.58 16.04 -1.85
N GLN A 25 -3.32 16.51 -3.06
CA GLN A 25 -2.86 15.67 -4.16
C GLN A 25 -1.46 15.12 -3.89
N ALA A 26 -0.57 15.94 -3.34
CA ALA A 26 0.78 15.53 -2.98
C ALA A 26 0.77 14.46 -1.89
N ALA A 27 -0.05 14.61 -0.86
CA ALA A 27 -0.19 13.63 0.20
C ALA A 27 -0.62 12.25 -0.31
N ILE A 28 -1.47 12.20 -1.35
CA ILE A 28 -1.96 10.95 -1.93
C ILE A 28 -1.01 10.39 -2.98
N LEU A 29 -0.40 11.23 -3.81
CA LEU A 29 0.28 10.81 -5.04
C LEU A 29 1.81 10.86 -4.96
N ALA A 30 2.39 11.67 -4.05
CA ALA A 30 3.80 11.98 -4.09
C ALA A 30 4.54 11.91 -2.74
N ASP A 31 3.84 11.85 -1.61
CA ASP A 31 4.45 11.81 -0.29
C ASP A 31 4.44 10.38 0.30
N PRO A 32 5.56 9.64 0.26
CA PRO A 32 5.64 8.29 0.83
C PRO A 32 5.50 8.23 2.36
N ALA A 33 5.62 9.35 3.07
CA ALA A 33 5.42 9.43 4.51
C ALA A 33 3.95 9.65 4.88
N SER A 34 3.12 10.06 3.91
CA SER A 34 1.69 10.26 4.14
C SER A 34 0.97 8.93 4.41
N PRO A 35 0.12 8.85 5.44
CA PRO A 35 -0.71 7.66 5.70
C PRO A 35 -1.74 7.40 4.59
N THR A 36 -1.99 8.38 3.73
CA THR A 36 -2.91 8.28 2.59
C THR A 36 -2.20 8.05 1.25
N TYR A 37 -0.89 7.76 1.26
CA TYR A 37 -0.11 7.56 0.05
C TYR A 37 -0.60 6.37 -0.77
N LEU A 38 -1.13 6.65 -1.96
CA LEU A 38 -1.81 5.68 -2.81
C LEU A 38 -0.96 5.19 -3.99
N ALA A 39 0.11 5.91 -4.37
CA ALA A 39 0.85 5.60 -5.60
C ALA A 39 1.32 4.13 -5.72
N PRO A 40 1.71 3.42 -4.64
CA PRO A 40 2.06 1.99 -4.73
C PRO A 40 0.92 1.07 -5.19
N ALA A 41 -0.34 1.46 -4.99
CA ALA A 41 -1.49 0.68 -5.45
C ALA A 41 -1.52 0.51 -6.97
N TRP A 42 -0.97 1.45 -7.73
CA TRP A 42 -0.87 1.34 -9.18
C TRP A 42 0.06 0.20 -9.63
N GLN A 43 1.05 -0.17 -8.82
CA GLN A 43 1.86 -1.36 -9.07
C GLN A 43 1.01 -2.63 -8.94
N CYS A 44 0.14 -2.69 -7.94
CA CYS A 44 -0.80 -3.81 -7.77
C CYS A 44 -1.75 -3.91 -8.97
N VAL A 45 -2.30 -2.77 -9.42
CA VAL A 45 -3.16 -2.75 -10.62
C VAL A 45 -2.42 -3.27 -11.84
N ALA A 46 -1.17 -2.82 -12.08
CA ALA A 46 -0.36 -3.31 -13.19
C ALA A 46 -0.05 -4.81 -13.07
N ALA A 47 0.14 -5.33 -11.86
CA ALA A 47 0.33 -6.75 -11.59
C ALA A 47 -0.94 -7.58 -11.89
N LEU A 48 -2.13 -7.06 -11.55
CA LEU A 48 -3.40 -7.72 -11.87
C LEU A 48 -3.59 -7.88 -13.38
N TRP A 49 -3.30 -6.83 -14.15
CA TRP A 49 -3.33 -6.90 -15.62
C TRP A 49 -2.36 -7.95 -16.17
N ALA A 50 -1.13 -7.98 -15.66
CA ALA A 50 -0.13 -8.95 -16.10
C ALA A 50 -0.46 -10.40 -15.69
N GLY A 51 -1.25 -10.58 -14.64
CA GLY A 51 -1.64 -11.87 -14.09
C GLY A 51 -2.97 -12.43 -14.65
N GLU A 52 -3.61 -11.77 -15.62
CA GLU A 52 -4.94 -12.12 -16.12
C GLU A 52 -5.04 -13.59 -16.56
N GLU A 53 -4.16 -14.05 -17.45
CA GLU A 53 -4.17 -15.41 -17.97
C GLU A 53 -3.98 -16.46 -16.87
N ARG A 54 -3.07 -16.20 -15.93
CA ARG A 54 -2.82 -17.09 -14.79
C ARG A 54 -4.04 -17.16 -13.87
N THR A 55 -4.69 -16.02 -13.64
CA THR A 55 -5.93 -15.96 -12.84
C THR A 55 -7.05 -16.74 -13.53
N LEU A 56 -7.20 -16.60 -14.84
CA LEU A 56 -8.19 -17.34 -15.60
C LEU A 56 -7.95 -18.86 -15.52
N GLU A 57 -6.71 -19.29 -15.63
CA GLU A 57 -6.35 -20.71 -15.50
C GLU A 57 -6.62 -21.23 -14.08
N ALA A 58 -6.34 -20.43 -13.05
CA ALA A 58 -6.65 -20.77 -11.67
C ALA A 58 -8.15 -21.01 -11.45
N PHE A 59 -9.02 -20.20 -12.08
CA PHE A 59 -10.46 -20.40 -12.06
C PHE A 59 -10.89 -21.68 -12.78
N ARG A 60 -10.25 -22.04 -13.90
CA ARG A 60 -10.58 -23.26 -14.66
C ARG A 60 -10.17 -24.53 -13.91
N THR A 61 -9.06 -24.51 -13.25
CA THR A 61 -8.43 -25.72 -12.63
C THR A 61 -8.73 -25.85 -11.14
N GLY A 62 -9.07 -24.74 -10.46
CA GLY A 62 -9.18 -24.69 -9.00
C GLY A 62 -7.83 -24.66 -8.27
N ALA A 63 -6.71 -24.60 -8.98
CA ALA A 63 -5.35 -24.65 -8.38
C ALA A 63 -4.98 -23.39 -7.58
N GLY A 64 -5.63 -22.23 -7.88
CA GLY A 64 -5.25 -20.95 -7.31
C GLY A 64 -3.95 -20.39 -7.88
N VAL A 65 -3.48 -19.28 -7.31
CA VAL A 65 -2.17 -18.68 -7.63
C VAL A 65 -1.44 -18.46 -6.32
N PRO A 66 -0.33 -19.20 -6.04
CA PRO A 66 0.45 -19.00 -4.83
C PRO A 66 0.98 -17.57 -4.71
N TRP A 67 1.02 -17.03 -3.48
CA TRP A 67 1.49 -15.66 -3.26
C TRP A 67 2.92 -15.42 -3.79
N GLY A 68 3.83 -16.36 -3.57
CA GLY A 68 5.22 -16.28 -4.05
C GLY A 68 5.38 -16.30 -5.56
N GLU A 69 4.35 -16.68 -6.31
CA GLU A 69 4.33 -16.70 -7.76
C GLU A 69 3.64 -15.47 -8.39
N GLN A 70 3.14 -14.57 -7.55
CA GLN A 70 2.57 -13.31 -8.02
C GLN A 70 3.65 -12.44 -8.68
N ASP A 71 3.21 -11.53 -9.57
CA ASP A 71 4.09 -10.51 -10.14
C ASP A 71 4.74 -9.69 -9.00
N GLN A 72 6.04 -9.40 -9.12
CA GLN A 72 6.78 -8.64 -8.11
C GLN A 72 6.13 -7.29 -7.77
N ARG A 73 5.45 -6.68 -8.73
CA ARG A 73 4.70 -5.44 -8.50
C ARG A 73 3.54 -5.63 -7.54
N MET A 74 2.91 -6.83 -7.51
CA MET A 74 1.89 -7.13 -6.51
C MET A 74 2.50 -7.19 -5.11
N ILE A 75 3.62 -7.90 -4.96
CA ILE A 75 4.29 -8.11 -3.67
C ILE A 75 4.85 -6.79 -3.13
N CYS A 76 5.64 -6.07 -3.95
CA CYS A 76 6.25 -4.80 -3.55
C CYS A 76 5.22 -3.67 -3.40
N GLY A 77 4.26 -3.62 -4.32
CA GLY A 77 3.19 -2.61 -4.30
C GLY A 77 2.30 -2.75 -3.07
N SER A 78 1.87 -3.97 -2.72
CA SER A 78 1.09 -4.23 -1.50
C SER A 78 1.86 -3.83 -0.25
N ALA A 79 3.12 -4.25 -0.14
CA ALA A 79 3.95 -3.91 1.01
C ALA A 79 4.11 -2.40 1.18
N ALA A 80 4.40 -1.68 0.11
CA ALA A 80 4.55 -0.23 0.13
C ALA A 80 3.22 0.51 0.39
N PHE A 81 2.11 -0.02 -0.13
CA PHE A 81 0.78 0.54 0.07
C PHE A 81 0.36 0.50 1.56
N TYR A 82 0.53 -0.65 2.22
CA TYR A 82 0.11 -0.80 3.62
C TYR A 82 1.07 -0.16 4.62
N ARG A 83 2.33 0.11 4.23
CA ARG A 83 3.36 0.66 5.13
C ARG A 83 2.92 1.92 5.86
N GLY A 84 2.32 2.89 5.16
CA GLY A 84 1.86 4.16 5.74
C GLY A 84 0.78 3.95 6.79
N GLY A 85 -0.18 3.06 6.51
CA GLY A 85 -1.24 2.69 7.44
C GLY A 85 -0.71 2.02 8.72
N TYR A 86 0.24 1.11 8.59
CA TYR A 86 0.90 0.48 9.76
C TYR A 86 1.64 1.52 10.60
N ALA A 87 2.46 2.36 9.97
CA ALA A 87 3.23 3.38 10.69
C ALA A 87 2.34 4.38 11.44
N ALA A 88 1.19 4.74 10.86
CA ALA A 88 0.28 5.68 11.49
C ALA A 88 -0.56 5.07 12.62
N ASN A 89 -0.95 3.79 12.50
CA ASN A 89 -2.02 3.27 13.34
C ASN A 89 -1.62 2.09 14.23
N LEU A 90 -0.63 1.26 13.84
CA LEU A 90 -0.37 0.00 14.54
C LEU A 90 -0.07 0.21 16.02
N ILE A 91 0.91 1.07 16.32
CA ILE A 91 1.33 1.34 17.70
C ILE A 91 0.39 2.32 18.41
N ALA A 92 -0.09 3.34 17.68
CA ALA A 92 -0.87 4.41 18.28
C ALA A 92 -2.33 4.02 18.57
N GLU A 93 -2.91 3.16 17.73
CA GLU A 93 -4.34 2.88 17.75
C GLU A 93 -4.68 1.39 17.87
N TRP A 94 -4.11 0.54 17.01
CA TRP A 94 -4.59 -0.83 16.90
C TRP A 94 -4.15 -1.72 18.08
N LEU A 95 -2.89 -1.65 18.48
CA LEU A 95 -2.43 -2.42 19.64
C LEU A 95 -3.08 -1.95 20.96
N PRO A 96 -3.23 -0.64 21.24
CA PRO A 96 -3.96 -0.17 22.43
C PRO A 96 -5.45 -0.55 22.44
N ALA A 97 -6.08 -0.75 21.29
CA ALA A 97 -7.46 -1.22 21.22
C ALA A 97 -7.65 -2.67 21.70
N LEU A 98 -6.56 -3.42 21.84
CA LEU A 98 -6.58 -4.81 22.32
C LEU A 98 -6.24 -4.85 23.81
N PRO A 99 -7.18 -5.22 24.71
CA PRO A 99 -6.95 -5.19 26.15
C PRO A 99 -5.74 -6.03 26.59
N GLY A 100 -4.82 -5.43 27.34
CA GLY A 100 -3.65 -6.10 27.94
C GLY A 100 -2.53 -6.42 26.96
N VAL A 101 -2.66 -6.09 25.66
CA VAL A 101 -1.63 -6.43 24.64
C VAL A 101 -0.41 -5.54 24.80
N VAL A 102 -0.59 -4.23 25.00
CA VAL A 102 0.53 -3.27 25.15
C VAL A 102 1.36 -3.62 26.38
N GLU A 103 0.72 -3.90 27.51
CA GLU A 103 1.38 -4.28 28.75
C GLU A 103 2.18 -5.58 28.57
N LYS A 104 1.59 -6.57 27.88
CA LYS A 104 2.26 -7.85 27.58
C LYS A 104 3.47 -7.65 26.68
N LEU A 105 3.38 -6.81 25.66
CA LEU A 105 4.51 -6.48 24.76
C LEU A 105 5.63 -5.78 25.53
N ASN A 106 5.32 -4.80 26.37
CA ASN A 106 6.28 -4.07 27.19
C ASN A 106 6.98 -4.98 28.23
N ALA A 107 6.31 -6.02 28.72
CA ALA A 107 6.91 -7.01 29.61
C ALA A 107 7.81 -8.02 28.90
N GLY A 108 7.91 -7.97 27.60
CA GLY A 108 8.64 -8.90 26.76
C GLY A 108 7.81 -10.13 26.38
N ALA A 109 7.27 -10.13 25.17
CA ALA A 109 6.48 -11.23 24.64
C ALA A 109 7.10 -11.80 23.37
N VAL A 110 6.84 -13.08 23.11
CA VAL A 110 7.11 -13.67 21.79
C VAL A 110 5.96 -13.32 20.88
N VAL A 111 6.27 -12.71 19.74
CA VAL A 111 5.30 -12.26 18.73
C VAL A 111 5.51 -13.07 17.46
N ALA A 112 4.42 -13.48 16.82
CA ALA A 112 4.42 -14.07 15.49
C ALA A 112 3.61 -13.17 14.55
N ASP A 113 4.23 -12.68 13.50
CA ASP A 113 3.60 -11.91 12.43
C ASP A 113 3.35 -12.84 11.23
N ILE A 114 2.12 -13.37 11.14
CA ILE A 114 1.74 -14.35 10.12
C ILE A 114 1.42 -13.62 8.82
N GLY A 115 2.16 -13.95 7.75
CA GLY A 115 2.01 -13.27 6.46
C GLY A 115 2.64 -11.88 6.45
N CYS A 116 3.72 -11.68 7.19
CA CYS A 116 4.40 -10.37 7.40
C CYS A 116 4.84 -9.65 6.11
N GLY A 117 4.84 -10.32 4.95
CA GLY A 117 5.32 -9.74 3.69
C GLY A 117 6.77 -9.25 3.81
N HIS A 118 7.00 -7.95 3.61
CA HIS A 118 8.32 -7.33 3.78
C HIS A 118 8.65 -6.95 5.23
N GLY A 119 7.80 -7.32 6.18
CA GLY A 119 8.03 -7.09 7.61
C GLY A 119 7.86 -5.64 8.06
N TYR A 120 7.18 -4.80 7.31
CA TYR A 120 6.99 -3.39 7.70
C TYR A 120 6.21 -3.22 9.01
N SER A 121 5.23 -4.09 9.28
CA SER A 121 4.52 -4.13 10.56
C SER A 121 5.38 -4.65 11.70
N THR A 122 6.27 -5.62 11.39
CA THR A 122 7.13 -6.29 12.39
C THR A 122 8.26 -5.37 12.90
N LEU A 123 8.63 -4.35 12.12
CA LEU A 123 9.74 -3.44 12.43
C LEU A 123 9.33 -2.20 13.23
N LEU A 124 8.04 -2.02 13.48
CA LEU A 124 7.50 -0.91 14.26
C LEU A 124 7.50 -1.25 15.75
#